data_38c54f3c0bd42e2963922817db5f28e4
#
_entry.id   38c54f3c0bd42e2963922817db5f28e4
#
_cell.length_a   1.000
_cell.length_b   1.000
_cell.length_c   1.000
_cell.angle_alpha   90.00
_cell.angle_beta   90.00
_cell.angle_gamma   90.00
#
_symmetry.space_group_name_H-M   'P 1'
#
loop_
_entity.id
_entity.type
_entity.pdbx_description
1 polymer ?
#
loop_
_entity_poly.entity_id
_entity_poly.type
_entity_poly.pdbx_seq_one_letter_code
_entity_poly.pdbx_strand_id
1 'polypeptide(L)'
;MIMKANFLLLFFLLFYSCGNEKSVQPNVVLIYLDDLGYGDVSSYELGTLETPNIDKIANGGIRFTNGYASSATCSPSRYALMTGTYPWRNKRAKIITGGNLIIDESEMTLPKMFKSLGYETGVVGKWHLGLGKGGPVDYNSLIKPGPNEVGFDHSYIMADTQDRVPTVYIENGNVVNLDPNDPIEINFGNDDYGLPSGTKNPELLTMKWHHGHNKAIVNGVPRIGYMKGGEKAKWSDIDMADEFINKAKEYLDTVKDKPFFLFYSLQQPHVPRTPHPRFEGTSGMGPRGDVIKEADWCIGEMYDYLEENGILENTIIIISSDNGPVLNDGYYDDAVEKLGDHTPAGNLRGGKYSLYEAGTRVPFITYWKGKIKPQVSDEVVTQ
;
A
#
# COMPACT_ATOMS: atom_id res chain seq x y z
N MET A 1 -70.75 -27.33 -54.37
CA MET A 1 -70.70 -27.09 -52.95
C MET A 1 -69.26 -27.13 -52.53
N ILE A 2 -68.57 -25.97 -52.49
CA ILE A 2 -67.14 -25.88 -52.27
C ILE A 2 -66.88 -25.31 -50.85
N MET A 3 -66.33 -26.15 -49.95
CA MET A 3 -65.99 -25.72 -48.62
C MET A 3 -64.63 -24.96 -48.69
N LYS A 4 -64.65 -23.71 -48.25
CA LYS A 4 -63.38 -22.91 -48.03
C LYS A 4 -62.81 -23.25 -46.66
N ALA A 5 -61.61 -23.82 -46.63
CA ALA A 5 -60.86 -24.00 -45.41
C ALA A 5 -60.06 -22.68 -45.09
N ASN A 6 -60.42 -22.05 -43.99
CA ASN A 6 -59.63 -20.92 -43.44
C ASN A 6 -58.43 -21.45 -42.69
N PHE A 7 -57.23 -21.17 -43.19
CA PHE A 7 -56.00 -21.42 -42.54
C PHE A 7 -55.64 -20.22 -41.62
N LEU A 8 -55.83 -20.41 -40.32
CA LEU A 8 -55.43 -19.40 -39.32
C LEU A 8 -53.95 -19.55 -39.03
N LEU A 9 -53.12 -18.63 -39.54
CA LEU A 9 -51.69 -18.58 -39.30
C LEU A 9 -51.47 -17.89 -37.96
N LEU A 10 -51.12 -18.66 -36.91
CA LEU A 10 -50.73 -18.14 -35.60
C LEU A 10 -49.26 -17.71 -35.67
N PHE A 11 -49.02 -16.41 -35.74
CA PHE A 11 -47.69 -15.83 -35.66
C PHE A 11 -47.25 -15.80 -34.18
N PHE A 12 -46.40 -16.74 -33.74
CA PHE A 12 -45.70 -16.68 -32.46
C PHE A 12 -44.59 -15.65 -32.55
N LEU A 13 -44.84 -14.44 -32.08
CA LEU A 13 -43.80 -13.44 -31.84
C LEU A 13 -43.01 -13.87 -30.60
N LEU A 14 -41.85 -14.53 -30.83
CA LEU A 14 -40.81 -14.70 -29.85
C LEU A 14 -40.22 -13.33 -29.57
N PHE A 15 -40.71 -12.67 -28.50
CA PHE A 15 -39.98 -11.55 -27.92
C PHE A 15 -38.66 -12.09 -27.31
N TYR A 16 -37.58 -12.04 -28.07
CA TYR A 16 -36.24 -12.06 -27.50
C TYR A 16 -36.11 -10.79 -26.66
N SER A 17 -36.40 -10.87 -25.39
CA SER A 17 -35.98 -9.88 -24.43
C SER A 17 -34.46 -9.96 -24.39
N CYS A 18 -33.79 -9.09 -25.13
CA CYS A 18 -32.41 -8.75 -24.88
C CYS A 18 -32.39 -8.02 -23.54
N GLY A 19 -32.32 -8.79 -22.45
CA GLY A 19 -31.99 -8.25 -21.17
C GLY A 19 -30.58 -7.64 -21.33
N ASN A 20 -30.46 -6.33 -21.32
CA ASN A 20 -29.20 -5.68 -21.00
C ASN A 20 -28.84 -6.18 -19.60
N GLU A 21 -28.07 -7.24 -19.52
CA GLU A 21 -27.29 -7.49 -18.30
C GLU A 21 -26.49 -6.20 -18.08
N LYS A 22 -26.88 -5.41 -17.09
CA LYS A 22 -26.06 -4.31 -16.61
C LYS A 22 -24.74 -4.98 -16.27
N SER A 23 -23.69 -4.68 -17.02
CA SER A 23 -22.36 -5.14 -16.69
C SER A 23 -22.09 -4.66 -15.27
N VAL A 24 -22.02 -5.60 -14.34
CA VAL A 24 -21.69 -5.28 -12.95
C VAL A 24 -20.27 -4.75 -12.98
N GLN A 25 -20.09 -3.50 -12.55
CA GLN A 25 -18.76 -2.91 -12.46
C GLN A 25 -17.92 -3.72 -11.47
N PRO A 26 -16.69 -4.16 -11.84
CA PRO A 26 -15.87 -4.93 -10.91
C PRO A 26 -15.35 -4.02 -9.80
N ASN A 27 -15.24 -4.55 -8.60
CA ASN A 27 -14.47 -3.94 -7.54
C ASN A 27 -12.98 -3.97 -7.89
N VAL A 28 -12.21 -3.06 -7.32
CA VAL A 28 -10.76 -3.00 -7.52
C VAL A 28 -10.05 -2.90 -6.18
N VAL A 29 -9.17 -3.85 -5.91
CA VAL A 29 -8.25 -3.82 -4.77
C VAL A 29 -6.82 -3.69 -5.32
N LEU A 30 -6.22 -2.53 -5.09
CA LEU A 30 -4.82 -2.28 -5.42
C LEU A 30 -3.98 -2.46 -4.14
N ILE A 31 -3.23 -3.56 -4.07
CA ILE A 31 -2.31 -3.87 -2.98
C ILE A 31 -0.92 -3.37 -3.39
N TYR A 32 -0.41 -2.41 -2.64
CA TYR A 32 0.79 -1.69 -2.99
C TYR A 32 1.81 -1.77 -1.86
N LEU A 33 2.90 -2.51 -2.12
CA LEU A 33 3.96 -2.74 -1.15
C LEU A 33 5.03 -1.63 -1.22
N ASP A 34 5.87 -1.57 -0.20
CA ASP A 34 6.91 -0.56 -0.03
C ASP A 34 8.29 -1.23 0.02
N ASP A 35 9.15 -0.94 -0.95
CA ASP A 35 10.49 -1.52 -1.08
C ASP A 35 10.53 -3.03 -1.41
N LEU A 36 9.45 -3.62 -1.93
CA LEU A 36 9.44 -5.02 -2.33
C LEU A 36 10.16 -5.22 -3.65
N GLY A 37 11.20 -6.04 -3.63
CA GLY A 37 12.00 -6.32 -4.80
C GLY A 37 11.38 -7.34 -5.76
N TYR A 38 11.84 -7.32 -6.99
CA TYR A 38 11.42 -8.25 -8.05
C TYR A 38 11.68 -9.72 -7.67
N GLY A 39 12.80 -10.00 -6.97
CA GLY A 39 13.16 -11.34 -6.51
C GLY A 39 12.60 -11.70 -5.14
N ASP A 40 11.89 -10.81 -4.46
CA ASP A 40 11.28 -11.08 -3.15
C ASP A 40 9.98 -11.92 -3.26
N VAL A 41 9.43 -12.08 -4.44
CA VAL A 41 8.20 -12.84 -4.70
C VAL A 41 8.54 -14.17 -5.37
N SER A 42 8.20 -15.29 -4.72
CA SER A 42 8.64 -16.63 -5.14
C SER A 42 8.12 -17.04 -6.53
N SER A 43 6.95 -16.57 -6.96
CA SER A 43 6.44 -16.85 -8.31
C SER A 43 7.30 -16.26 -9.44
N TYR A 44 8.21 -15.34 -9.16
CA TYR A 44 9.20 -14.87 -10.14
C TYR A 44 10.44 -15.76 -10.24
N GLU A 45 10.55 -16.81 -9.39
CA GLU A 45 11.56 -17.87 -9.43
C GLU A 45 13.01 -17.39 -9.31
N LEU A 46 13.23 -16.26 -8.65
CA LEU A 46 14.54 -15.60 -8.57
C LEU A 46 15.11 -15.55 -7.15
N GLY A 47 14.30 -15.86 -6.13
CA GLY A 47 14.68 -15.84 -4.73
C GLY A 47 14.41 -17.16 -4.03
N THR A 48 14.77 -17.20 -2.74
CA THR A 48 14.58 -18.36 -1.87
C THR A 48 13.47 -18.15 -0.85
N LEU A 49 12.88 -16.95 -0.82
CA LEU A 49 11.79 -16.60 0.09
C LEU A 49 10.45 -17.08 -0.49
N GLU A 50 9.67 -17.79 0.31
CA GLU A 50 8.35 -18.28 -0.09
C GLU A 50 7.26 -17.23 0.21
N THR A 51 6.42 -16.95 -0.78
CA THR A 51 5.27 -16.01 -0.70
C THR A 51 4.00 -16.70 -1.23
N PRO A 52 3.49 -17.72 -0.53
CA PRO A 52 2.45 -18.62 -1.06
C PRO A 52 1.13 -17.91 -1.38
N ASN A 53 0.77 -16.84 -0.67
CA ASN A 53 -0.46 -16.10 -0.92
C ASN A 53 -0.36 -15.21 -2.16
N ILE A 54 0.78 -14.51 -2.32
CA ILE A 54 1.08 -13.77 -3.55
C ILE A 54 1.14 -14.73 -4.73
N ASP A 55 1.76 -15.89 -4.57
CA ASP A 55 1.88 -16.91 -5.61
C ASP A 55 0.53 -17.50 -6.02
N LYS A 56 -0.39 -17.71 -5.05
CA LYS A 56 -1.78 -18.13 -5.33
C LYS A 56 -2.46 -17.15 -6.31
N ILE A 57 -2.30 -15.85 -6.08
CA ILE A 57 -2.87 -14.79 -6.91
C ILE A 57 -2.14 -14.71 -8.26
N ALA A 58 -0.82 -14.77 -8.27
CA ALA A 58 0.01 -14.72 -9.46
C ALA A 58 -0.26 -15.90 -10.42
N ASN A 59 -0.38 -17.11 -9.86
CA ASN A 59 -0.66 -18.33 -10.60
C ASN A 59 -2.12 -18.42 -11.09
N GLY A 60 -3.03 -17.65 -10.48
CA GLY A 60 -4.42 -17.53 -10.90
C GLY A 60 -4.68 -16.37 -11.88
N GLY A 61 -3.70 -15.51 -12.13
CA GLY A 61 -3.82 -14.28 -12.90
C GLY A 61 -2.75 -14.07 -13.95
N ILE A 62 -2.42 -12.81 -14.23
CA ILE A 62 -1.31 -12.43 -15.10
C ILE A 62 -0.16 -11.96 -14.22
N ARG A 63 0.99 -12.59 -14.38
CA ARG A 63 2.26 -12.16 -13.83
C ARG A 63 3.07 -11.46 -14.92
N PHE A 64 3.28 -10.16 -14.78
CA PHE A 64 4.07 -9.39 -15.74
C PHE A 64 5.55 -9.45 -15.38
N THR A 65 6.39 -9.84 -16.34
CA THR A 65 7.84 -9.85 -16.15
C THR A 65 8.47 -8.47 -16.36
N ASN A 66 7.76 -7.54 -17.00
CA ASN A 66 8.19 -6.17 -17.28
C ASN A 66 7.23 -5.14 -16.62
N GLY A 67 7.02 -5.28 -15.30
CA GLY A 67 6.26 -4.31 -14.49
C GLY A 67 7.18 -3.23 -13.93
N TYR A 68 6.80 -1.95 -14.08
CA TYR A 68 7.65 -0.83 -13.68
C TYR A 68 6.93 0.16 -12.77
N ALA A 69 7.57 0.50 -11.68
CA ALA A 69 7.27 1.69 -10.90
C ALA A 69 7.79 2.95 -11.63
N SER A 70 7.13 4.08 -11.44
CA SER A 70 7.47 5.32 -12.14
C SER A 70 8.72 6.02 -11.60
N SER A 71 9.24 5.58 -10.45
CA SER A 71 10.45 6.10 -9.83
C SER A 71 11.12 5.00 -8.97
N ALA A 72 12.41 5.13 -8.72
CA ALA A 72 13.14 4.25 -7.79
C ALA A 72 13.02 4.71 -6.32
N THR A 73 11.93 5.42 -5.97
CA THR A 73 11.69 5.96 -4.62
C THR A 73 10.20 6.16 -4.34
N CYS A 74 9.79 6.01 -3.08
CA CYS A 74 8.40 5.94 -2.62
C CYS A 74 7.50 7.11 -3.04
N SER A 75 7.68 8.33 -2.45
CA SER A 75 6.76 9.47 -2.69
C SER A 75 6.63 9.84 -4.17
N PRO A 76 7.71 9.88 -4.97
CA PRO A 76 7.63 10.13 -6.41
C PRO A 76 6.80 9.07 -7.15
N SER A 77 7.00 7.79 -6.86
CA SER A 77 6.23 6.70 -7.46
C SER A 77 4.75 6.77 -7.08
N ARG A 78 4.48 6.97 -5.78
CA ARG A 78 3.11 7.13 -5.27
C ARG A 78 2.40 8.33 -5.85
N TYR A 79 3.12 9.46 -6.08
CA TYR A 79 2.60 10.62 -6.80
C TYR A 79 2.18 10.24 -8.22
N ALA A 80 3.03 9.55 -8.96
CA ALA A 80 2.73 9.14 -10.33
C ALA A 80 1.53 8.18 -10.39
N LEU A 81 1.47 7.18 -9.50
CA LEU A 81 0.35 6.26 -9.39
C LEU A 81 -0.98 7.00 -9.15
N MET A 82 -0.98 7.99 -8.26
CA MET A 82 -2.21 8.74 -7.92
C MET A 82 -2.63 9.72 -9.02
N THR A 83 -1.69 10.30 -9.79
CA THR A 83 -1.99 11.40 -10.72
C THR A 83 -1.86 11.03 -12.20
N GLY A 84 -1.33 9.85 -12.53
CA GLY A 84 -0.99 9.48 -13.91
C GLY A 84 0.09 10.38 -14.52
N THR A 85 0.87 11.09 -13.70
CA THR A 85 1.86 12.06 -14.15
C THR A 85 3.25 11.69 -13.63
N TYR A 86 4.21 11.56 -14.52
CA TYR A 86 5.60 11.28 -14.12
C TYR A 86 6.15 12.31 -13.12
N PRO A 87 6.84 11.88 -12.05
CA PRO A 87 7.21 12.75 -10.94
C PRO A 87 8.17 13.88 -11.33
N TRP A 88 9.02 13.72 -12.34
CA TRP A 88 9.91 14.81 -12.81
C TRP A 88 9.19 16.02 -13.40
N ARG A 89 7.89 15.90 -13.69
CA ARG A 89 7.05 17.03 -14.13
C ARG A 89 6.59 17.91 -12.97
N ASN A 90 6.65 17.41 -11.73
CA ASN A 90 6.28 18.16 -10.54
C ASN A 90 7.48 18.29 -9.59
N LYS A 91 8.02 19.48 -9.41
CA LYS A 91 9.18 19.75 -8.53
C LYS A 91 8.93 19.38 -7.06
N ARG A 92 7.66 19.26 -6.63
CA ARG A 92 7.28 18.82 -5.28
C ARG A 92 7.27 17.29 -5.13
N ALA A 93 7.17 16.55 -6.24
CA ALA A 93 7.15 15.09 -6.25
C ALA A 93 8.57 14.52 -6.01
N LYS A 94 9.07 14.70 -4.81
CA LYS A 94 10.32 14.18 -4.28
C LYS A 94 10.03 13.49 -2.95
N ILE A 95 10.98 12.75 -2.40
CA ILE A 95 10.84 12.17 -1.05
C ILE A 95 10.50 13.28 -0.07
N ILE A 96 9.43 13.10 0.68
CA ILE A 96 8.95 14.05 1.68
C ILE A 96 9.22 13.51 3.10
N THR A 97 9.30 14.41 4.03
CA THR A 97 9.39 14.13 5.47
C THR A 97 8.58 15.21 6.18
N GLY A 98 7.38 14.84 6.65
CA GLY A 98 6.48 15.75 7.36
C GLY A 98 6.03 16.96 6.54
N GLY A 99 5.97 16.85 5.22
CA GLY A 99 5.66 17.94 4.32
C GLY A 99 4.18 18.11 4.01
N ASN A 100 3.84 19.26 3.37
CA ASN A 100 2.49 19.49 2.86
C ASN A 100 2.16 18.58 1.68
N LEU A 101 0.85 18.40 1.43
CA LEU A 101 0.34 17.59 0.33
C LEU A 101 0.95 18.05 -1.00
N ILE A 102 1.56 17.08 -1.72
CA ILE A 102 2.26 17.36 -2.99
C ILE A 102 1.36 17.26 -4.21
N ILE A 103 0.17 16.67 -4.08
CA ILE A 103 -0.86 16.61 -5.11
C ILE A 103 -1.69 17.87 -5.02
N ASP A 104 -1.96 18.53 -6.14
CA ASP A 104 -2.91 19.64 -6.19
C ASP A 104 -4.34 19.11 -6.09
N GLU A 105 -5.14 19.74 -5.23
CA GLU A 105 -6.54 19.32 -5.03
C GLU A 105 -7.39 19.42 -6.31
N SER A 106 -6.98 20.21 -7.29
CA SER A 106 -7.64 20.35 -8.61
C SER A 106 -7.23 19.27 -9.61
N GLU A 107 -6.12 18.55 -9.37
CA GLU A 107 -5.68 17.50 -10.29
C GLU A 107 -6.67 16.33 -10.32
N MET A 108 -6.83 15.74 -11.50
CA MET A 108 -7.49 14.44 -11.64
C MET A 108 -6.59 13.37 -11.02
N THR A 109 -7.15 12.59 -10.11
CA THR A 109 -6.43 11.53 -9.41
C THR A 109 -7.12 10.18 -9.64
N LEU A 110 -6.40 9.10 -9.37
CA LEU A 110 -6.93 7.75 -9.47
C LEU A 110 -8.24 7.57 -8.66
N PRO A 111 -8.32 7.96 -7.37
CA PRO A 111 -9.58 7.88 -6.63
C PRO A 111 -10.68 8.79 -7.21
N LYS A 112 -10.38 10.00 -7.68
CA LYS A 112 -11.38 10.86 -8.35
C LYS A 112 -11.92 10.23 -9.62
N MET A 113 -11.06 9.55 -10.40
CA MET A 113 -11.48 8.82 -11.59
C MET A 113 -12.49 7.72 -11.22
N PHE A 114 -12.17 6.88 -10.24
CA PHE A 114 -13.09 5.84 -9.76
C PHE A 114 -14.39 6.44 -9.22
N LYS A 115 -14.29 7.50 -8.42
CA LYS A 115 -15.46 8.20 -7.88
C LYS A 115 -16.38 8.75 -8.98
N SER A 116 -15.81 9.28 -10.08
CA SER A 116 -16.58 9.76 -11.23
C SER A 116 -17.35 8.65 -11.95
N LEU A 117 -16.96 7.40 -11.74
CA LEU A 117 -17.62 6.20 -12.26
C LEU A 117 -18.58 5.58 -11.23
N GLY A 118 -18.80 6.22 -10.08
CA GLY A 118 -19.73 5.76 -9.05
C GLY A 118 -19.17 4.74 -8.06
N TYR A 119 -17.84 4.64 -7.95
CA TYR A 119 -17.18 3.80 -6.95
C TYR A 119 -17.09 4.51 -5.60
N GLU A 120 -17.26 3.75 -4.52
CA GLU A 120 -16.79 4.13 -3.19
C GLU A 120 -15.27 3.94 -3.14
N THR A 121 -14.54 4.91 -2.56
CA THR A 121 -13.07 4.92 -2.63
C THR A 121 -12.43 4.96 -1.24
N GLY A 122 -11.52 4.03 -0.97
CA GLY A 122 -10.82 3.95 0.31
C GLY A 122 -9.31 3.81 0.17
N VAL A 123 -8.57 4.39 1.13
CA VAL A 123 -7.14 4.15 1.31
C VAL A 123 -6.87 3.69 2.73
N VAL A 124 -6.14 2.59 2.87
CA VAL A 124 -5.68 2.06 4.16
C VAL A 124 -4.19 1.76 4.08
N GLY A 125 -3.42 2.28 5.03
CA GLY A 125 -1.98 2.04 5.14
C GLY A 125 -1.10 3.26 4.90
N LYS A 126 0.05 3.07 4.28
CA LYS A 126 1.04 4.13 4.03
C LYS A 126 0.53 5.16 3.02
N TRP A 127 0.59 6.45 3.40
CA TRP A 127 0.26 7.56 2.51
C TRP A 127 1.48 8.15 1.80
N HIS A 128 2.36 8.78 2.55
CA HIS A 128 3.65 9.35 2.11
C HIS A 128 3.55 10.35 0.93
N LEU A 129 2.46 11.10 0.84
CA LEU A 129 2.25 12.15 -0.17
C LEU A 129 2.01 13.53 0.45
N GLY A 130 2.26 13.65 1.77
CA GLY A 130 2.10 14.87 2.53
C GLY A 130 0.67 15.14 2.98
N LEU A 131 0.55 16.03 3.94
CA LEU A 131 -0.70 16.42 4.58
C LEU A 131 -0.71 17.93 4.84
N GLY A 132 -1.91 18.53 4.79
CA GLY A 132 -2.04 19.96 5.05
C GLY A 132 -1.48 20.85 3.94
N LYS A 133 -1.53 22.16 4.17
CA LYS A 133 -1.14 23.20 3.19
C LYS A 133 -0.61 24.45 3.89
N GLY A 134 0.47 24.99 3.38
CA GLY A 134 0.90 26.35 3.75
C GLY A 134 1.65 26.52 5.07
N GLY A 135 2.09 25.43 5.70
CA GLY A 135 2.83 25.49 6.96
C GLY A 135 3.04 24.12 7.59
N PRO A 136 3.55 24.04 8.82
CA PRO A 136 3.59 22.81 9.59
C PRO A 136 2.20 22.21 9.75
N VAL A 137 2.11 20.86 9.71
CA VAL A 137 0.85 20.15 9.94
C VAL A 137 0.48 20.20 11.41
N ASP A 138 -0.74 20.63 11.72
CA ASP A 138 -1.30 20.55 13.07
C ASP A 138 -2.00 19.20 13.27
N TYR A 139 -1.38 18.30 14.01
CA TYR A 139 -1.91 16.97 14.32
C TYR A 139 -2.94 16.96 15.44
N ASN A 140 -3.28 18.14 16.02
CA ASN A 140 -4.26 18.28 17.10
C ASN A 140 -5.63 18.74 16.61
N SER A 141 -5.77 18.94 15.31
CA SER A 141 -7.00 19.37 14.66
C SER A 141 -7.27 18.57 13.39
N LEU A 142 -8.41 18.79 12.75
CA LEU A 142 -8.73 18.16 11.47
C LEU A 142 -7.71 18.58 10.39
N ILE A 143 -6.94 17.61 9.91
CA ILE A 143 -5.88 17.81 8.92
C ILE A 143 -6.48 17.87 7.51
N LYS A 144 -6.34 19.00 6.84
CA LYS A 144 -6.76 19.24 5.45
C LYS A 144 -5.76 20.17 4.73
N PRO A 145 -5.54 19.92 3.42
CA PRO A 145 -5.96 18.78 2.61
C PRO A 145 -5.17 17.51 2.92
N GLY A 146 -5.76 16.37 2.54
CA GLY A 146 -5.18 15.03 2.73
C GLY A 146 -5.73 14.04 1.69
N PRO A 147 -5.76 12.74 1.98
CA PRO A 147 -6.29 11.72 1.09
C PRO A 147 -7.74 11.99 0.66
N ASN A 148 -8.56 12.53 1.56
CA ASN A 148 -9.98 12.79 1.27
C ASN A 148 -10.16 13.90 0.22
N GLU A 149 -9.34 14.95 0.25
CA GLU A 149 -9.41 16.05 -0.70
C GLU A 149 -8.89 15.67 -2.09
N VAL A 150 -8.05 14.63 -2.18
CA VAL A 150 -7.61 14.09 -3.48
C VAL A 150 -8.51 12.99 -4.01
N GLY A 151 -9.64 12.69 -3.31
CA GLY A 151 -10.73 11.90 -3.87
C GLY A 151 -11.12 10.64 -3.12
N PHE A 152 -10.44 10.24 -2.05
CA PHE A 152 -10.86 9.11 -1.23
C PHE A 152 -12.05 9.49 -0.32
N ASP A 153 -13.06 8.61 -0.27
CA ASP A 153 -14.21 8.77 0.63
C ASP A 153 -13.85 8.38 2.06
N HIS A 154 -12.96 7.39 2.21
CA HIS A 154 -12.43 6.93 3.48
C HIS A 154 -10.90 6.87 3.44
N SER A 155 -10.27 7.25 4.55
CA SER A 155 -8.83 7.11 4.73
C SER A 155 -8.48 6.67 6.15
N TYR A 156 -7.64 5.64 6.26
CA TYR A 156 -7.00 5.22 7.52
C TYR A 156 -5.51 5.02 7.24
N ILE A 157 -4.68 5.95 7.64
CA ILE A 157 -3.31 6.04 7.14
C ILE A 157 -2.27 6.27 8.23
N MET A 158 -1.02 5.89 7.93
CA MET A 158 0.16 6.56 8.47
C MET A 158 0.56 7.71 7.54
N ALA A 159 0.96 8.84 8.10
CA ALA A 159 1.24 10.07 7.34
C ALA A 159 2.39 9.91 6.32
N ASP A 160 3.54 9.41 6.78
CA ASP A 160 4.75 9.21 5.97
C ASP A 160 5.11 7.72 5.92
N THR A 161 6.18 7.31 6.59
CA THR A 161 6.69 5.95 6.71
C THR A 161 6.90 5.61 8.19
N GLN A 162 6.96 4.34 8.52
CA GLN A 162 7.06 3.88 9.90
C GLN A 162 8.32 4.42 10.62
N ASP A 163 9.39 4.71 9.91
CA ASP A 163 10.64 5.27 10.43
C ASP A 163 10.57 6.76 10.79
N ARG A 164 9.43 7.43 10.57
CA ARG A 164 9.24 8.87 10.77
C ARG A 164 8.19 9.18 11.84
N VAL A 165 8.29 10.37 12.40
CA VAL A 165 7.21 10.94 13.21
C VAL A 165 6.24 11.72 12.30
N PRO A 166 4.93 11.84 12.65
CA PRO A 166 4.29 11.29 13.85
C PRO A 166 4.05 9.78 13.77
N THR A 167 4.22 9.10 14.88
CA THR A 167 3.96 7.67 15.01
C THR A 167 2.52 7.39 15.41
N VAL A 168 1.56 7.88 14.62
CA VAL A 168 0.12 7.80 14.90
C VAL A 168 -0.65 7.45 13.63
N TYR A 169 -1.81 6.79 13.80
CA TYR A 169 -2.77 6.63 12.72
C TYR A 169 -3.65 7.86 12.56
N ILE A 170 -4.05 8.12 11.33
CA ILE A 170 -4.94 9.23 10.98
C ILE A 170 -6.13 8.67 10.20
N GLU A 171 -7.32 8.86 10.74
CA GLU A 171 -8.57 8.45 10.11
C GLU A 171 -9.36 9.68 9.64
N ASN A 172 -9.64 9.76 8.35
CA ASN A 172 -10.40 10.86 7.74
C ASN A 172 -9.93 12.26 8.21
N GLY A 173 -8.59 12.42 8.30
CA GLY A 173 -7.94 13.67 8.71
C GLY A 173 -7.82 13.89 10.22
N ASN A 174 -8.32 12.99 11.06
CA ASN A 174 -8.18 13.08 12.52
C ASN A 174 -7.20 12.05 13.05
N VAL A 175 -6.34 12.45 13.99
CA VAL A 175 -5.47 11.52 14.69
C VAL A 175 -6.30 10.60 15.57
N VAL A 176 -6.12 9.31 15.41
CA VAL A 176 -6.83 8.27 16.17
C VAL A 176 -6.36 8.27 17.61
N ASN A 177 -7.30 8.17 18.56
CA ASN A 177 -7.04 8.14 20.01
C ASN A 177 -6.29 9.35 20.56
N LEU A 178 -6.34 10.51 19.90
CA LEU A 178 -5.73 11.73 20.40
C LEU A 178 -6.35 12.15 21.74
N ASP A 179 -5.51 12.36 22.75
CA ASP A 179 -5.93 12.99 24.00
C ASP A 179 -5.74 14.51 23.91
N PRO A 180 -6.80 15.33 23.97
CA PRO A 180 -6.67 16.79 23.90
C PRO A 180 -5.81 17.42 25.02
N ASN A 181 -5.59 16.69 26.13
CA ASN A 181 -4.73 17.12 27.22
C ASN A 181 -3.26 16.75 27.02
N ASP A 182 -2.94 15.97 25.98
CA ASP A 182 -1.60 15.55 25.62
C ASP A 182 -1.34 15.83 24.11
N PRO A 183 -1.27 17.10 23.70
CA PRO A 183 -1.16 17.51 22.32
C PRO A 183 0.16 17.07 21.68
N ILE A 184 0.07 16.76 20.40
CA ILE A 184 1.22 16.33 19.59
C ILE A 184 2.00 17.56 19.09
N GLU A 185 3.31 17.56 19.35
CA GLU A 185 4.26 18.51 18.77
C GLU A 185 5.31 17.73 17.97
N ILE A 186 5.56 18.16 16.71
CA ILE A 186 6.51 17.52 15.81
C ILE A 186 7.62 18.49 15.41
N ASN A 187 8.86 18.00 15.42
CA ASN A 187 10.03 18.75 14.98
C ASN A 187 11.00 17.87 14.17
N PHE A 188 11.24 18.24 12.92
CA PHE A 188 12.26 17.60 12.08
C PHE A 188 13.65 18.26 12.20
N GLY A 189 13.75 19.40 12.89
CA GLY A 189 14.99 20.11 13.21
C GLY A 189 15.78 19.49 14.35
N ASN A 190 16.38 20.32 15.18
CA ASN A 190 17.30 19.89 16.25
C ASN A 190 16.71 20.00 17.66
N ASP A 191 15.52 20.56 17.83
CA ASP A 191 14.86 20.62 19.12
C ASP A 191 14.27 19.26 19.47
N ASP A 192 14.81 18.62 20.50
CA ASP A 192 14.39 17.29 20.97
C ASP A 192 13.35 17.37 22.11
N TYR A 193 12.86 18.55 22.42
CA TYR A 193 11.94 18.81 23.55
C TYR A 193 12.45 18.34 24.92
N GLY A 194 13.75 18.10 25.06
CA GLY A 194 14.35 17.50 26.26
C GLY A 194 14.07 16.00 26.42
N LEU A 195 13.56 15.34 25.39
CA LEU A 195 13.19 13.92 25.41
C LEU A 195 14.38 13.02 25.04
N PRO A 196 14.32 11.72 25.41
CA PRO A 196 15.31 10.74 24.96
C PRO A 196 15.37 10.63 23.45
N SER A 197 16.59 10.37 22.95
CA SER A 197 16.81 10.17 21.52
C SER A 197 17.75 9.01 21.24
N GLY A 198 17.70 8.45 20.03
CA GLY A 198 18.56 7.33 19.62
C GLY A 198 20.04 7.63 19.74
N THR A 199 20.42 8.90 19.61
CA THR A 199 21.83 9.34 19.80
C THR A 199 22.21 9.46 21.27
N LYS A 200 21.33 10.02 22.10
CA LYS A 200 21.64 10.31 23.52
C LYS A 200 21.42 9.12 24.44
N ASN A 201 20.50 8.23 24.09
CA ASN A 201 20.01 7.15 24.93
C ASN A 201 20.03 5.80 24.19
N PRO A 202 21.19 5.33 23.73
CA PRO A 202 21.27 4.06 23.00
C PRO A 202 20.88 2.83 23.82
N GLU A 203 20.88 2.95 25.16
CA GLU A 203 20.44 1.89 26.10
C GLU A 203 18.93 1.64 26.06
N LEU A 204 18.13 2.57 25.52
CA LEU A 204 16.68 2.44 25.37
C LEU A 204 16.26 1.78 24.06
N LEU A 205 17.24 1.46 23.19
CA LEU A 205 16.95 0.96 21.84
C LEU A 205 16.80 -0.57 21.81
N THR A 206 15.72 -1.04 21.26
CA THR A 206 15.53 -2.43 20.83
C THR A 206 16.08 -2.67 19.42
N MET A 207 16.08 -1.61 18.58
CA MET A 207 16.67 -1.61 17.24
C MET A 207 17.69 -0.48 17.11
N LYS A 208 18.91 -0.83 16.69
CA LYS A 208 19.99 0.15 16.52
C LYS A 208 19.89 0.87 15.20
N TRP A 209 20.12 2.19 15.19
CA TRP A 209 20.19 2.98 13.96
C TRP A 209 21.57 2.91 13.32
N HIS A 210 21.61 3.02 11.99
CA HIS A 210 22.83 3.07 11.18
C HIS A 210 23.14 4.50 10.73
N HIS A 211 22.15 5.19 10.13
CA HIS A 211 22.26 6.58 9.69
C HIS A 211 20.89 7.24 9.65
N GLY A 212 20.83 8.54 9.99
CA GLY A 212 19.60 9.36 9.82
C GLY A 212 18.44 9.08 10.77
N HIS A 213 18.31 7.88 11.29
CA HIS A 213 17.19 7.41 12.12
C HIS A 213 17.58 7.42 13.59
N ASN A 214 17.87 8.59 14.15
CA ASN A 214 18.54 8.70 15.45
C ASN A 214 17.88 9.68 16.43
N LYS A 215 16.66 10.12 16.13
CA LYS A 215 15.93 11.11 16.93
C LYS A 215 14.95 10.44 17.90
N ALA A 216 13.66 10.82 17.89
CA ALA A 216 12.69 10.32 18.86
C ALA A 216 12.70 8.79 18.99
N ILE A 217 12.59 8.27 20.21
CA ILE A 217 12.45 6.84 20.48
C ILE A 217 10.98 6.54 20.74
N VAL A 218 10.39 5.68 19.91
CA VAL A 218 9.03 5.17 20.12
C VAL A 218 9.08 3.65 20.02
N ASN A 219 8.55 2.95 21.02
CA ASN A 219 8.59 1.48 21.14
C ASN A 219 10.02 0.90 21.07
N GLY A 220 11.02 1.63 21.58
CA GLY A 220 12.43 1.22 21.51
C GLY A 220 13.07 1.43 20.12
N VAL A 221 12.35 1.97 19.15
CA VAL A 221 12.83 2.22 17.79
C VAL A 221 13.08 3.72 17.60
N PRO A 222 14.28 4.14 17.20
CA PRO A 222 14.58 5.53 16.95
C PRO A 222 14.07 5.97 15.57
N ARG A 223 13.60 7.22 15.46
CA ARG A 223 12.89 7.75 14.29
C ARG A 223 13.63 8.91 13.63
N ILE A 224 13.17 9.29 12.45
CA ILE A 224 13.46 10.59 11.82
C ILE A 224 12.47 11.61 12.39
N GLY A 225 13.00 12.67 13.02
CA GLY A 225 12.20 13.72 13.68
C GLY A 225 11.94 13.43 15.15
N TYR A 226 11.48 14.46 15.84
CA TYR A 226 11.11 14.42 17.26
C TYR A 226 9.61 14.57 17.40
N MET A 227 9.05 13.87 18.35
CA MET A 227 7.63 13.92 18.70
C MET A 227 7.49 14.01 20.23
N LYS A 228 6.68 14.97 20.68
CA LYS A 228 6.27 15.13 22.07
C LYS A 228 4.76 15.00 22.15
N GLY A 229 4.25 14.40 23.20
CA GLY A 229 2.83 14.17 23.39
C GLY A 229 2.24 13.06 22.54
N GLY A 230 0.90 12.96 22.58
CA GLY A 230 0.15 11.95 21.84
C GLY A 230 0.37 10.53 22.31
N GLU A 231 0.69 10.31 23.60
CA GLU A 231 1.08 8.98 24.14
C GLU A 231 0.03 7.90 23.85
N LYS A 232 -1.27 8.24 23.98
CA LYS A 232 -2.37 7.28 23.70
C LYS A 232 -2.61 7.03 22.21
N ALA A 233 -2.12 7.93 21.35
CA ALA A 233 -2.29 7.85 19.90
C ALA A 233 -1.16 7.09 19.21
N LYS A 234 -0.01 6.89 19.89
CA LYS A 234 1.13 6.17 19.31
C LYS A 234 0.75 4.75 18.93
N TRP A 235 1.10 4.37 17.73
CA TRP A 235 0.89 2.99 17.27
C TRP A 235 1.81 1.98 17.96
N SER A 236 1.45 0.71 17.88
CA SER A 236 2.34 -0.41 18.12
C SER A 236 2.99 -0.82 16.80
N ASP A 237 4.32 -0.86 16.74
CA ASP A 237 5.03 -1.22 15.51
C ASP A 237 4.78 -2.67 15.09
N ILE A 238 4.72 -3.58 16.05
CA ILE A 238 4.55 -5.02 15.78
C ILE A 238 3.11 -5.40 15.40
N ASP A 239 2.13 -4.55 15.70
CA ASP A 239 0.71 -4.82 15.42
C ASP A 239 0.22 -4.11 14.15
N MET A 240 1.10 -3.37 13.46
CA MET A 240 0.71 -2.51 12.34
C MET A 240 0.08 -3.27 11.17
N ALA A 241 0.57 -4.47 10.87
CA ALA A 241 0.01 -5.32 9.82
C ALA A 241 -1.43 -5.73 10.14
N ASP A 242 -1.68 -6.17 11.38
CA ASP A 242 -3.00 -6.54 11.86
C ASP A 242 -3.95 -5.34 11.88
N GLU A 243 -3.48 -4.18 12.32
CA GLU A 243 -4.28 -2.96 12.35
C GLU A 243 -4.74 -2.58 10.93
N PHE A 244 -3.84 -2.53 9.97
CA PHE A 244 -4.19 -2.14 8.60
C PHE A 244 -5.09 -3.16 7.90
N ILE A 245 -4.85 -4.48 8.05
CA ILE A 245 -5.75 -5.45 7.43
C ILE A 245 -7.15 -5.44 8.06
N ASN A 246 -7.25 -5.25 9.37
CA ASN A 246 -8.53 -5.13 10.05
C ASN A 246 -9.29 -3.87 9.59
N LYS A 247 -8.61 -2.72 9.50
CA LYS A 247 -9.21 -1.47 8.99
C LYS A 247 -9.62 -1.55 7.53
N ALA A 248 -8.88 -2.28 6.71
CA ALA A 248 -9.27 -2.55 5.33
C ALA A 248 -10.54 -3.40 5.26
N LYS A 249 -10.65 -4.46 6.07
CA LYS A 249 -11.86 -5.29 6.18
C LYS A 249 -13.06 -4.50 6.72
N GLU A 250 -12.86 -3.70 7.77
CA GLU A 250 -13.90 -2.80 8.31
C GLU A 250 -14.44 -1.84 7.23
N TYR A 251 -13.56 -1.20 6.46
CA TYR A 251 -13.98 -0.36 5.33
C TYR A 251 -14.78 -1.15 4.30
N LEU A 252 -14.29 -2.31 3.88
CA LEU A 252 -14.98 -3.17 2.91
C LEU A 252 -16.36 -3.61 3.40
N ASP A 253 -16.55 -3.87 4.67
CA ASP A 253 -17.86 -4.18 5.25
C ASP A 253 -18.88 -3.07 5.05
N THR A 254 -18.44 -1.81 4.95
CA THR A 254 -19.32 -0.67 4.71
C THR A 254 -19.70 -0.46 3.24
N VAL A 255 -18.92 -1.03 2.30
CA VAL A 255 -19.05 -0.74 0.85
C VAL A 255 -19.22 -1.98 -0.02
N LYS A 256 -19.15 -3.21 0.51
CA LYS A 256 -19.15 -4.46 -0.28
C LYS A 256 -20.36 -4.67 -1.20
N ASP A 257 -21.46 -3.99 -0.94
CA ASP A 257 -22.67 -4.04 -1.76
C ASP A 257 -22.69 -3.01 -2.92
N LYS A 258 -21.60 -2.25 -3.07
CA LYS A 258 -21.41 -1.23 -4.11
C LYS A 258 -20.07 -1.46 -4.83
N PRO A 259 -19.89 -0.94 -6.05
CA PRO A 259 -18.56 -0.92 -6.64
C PRO A 259 -17.60 -0.11 -5.76
N PHE A 260 -16.44 -0.68 -5.46
CA PHE A 260 -15.43 -0.01 -4.64
C PHE A 260 -14.03 -0.08 -5.25
N PHE A 261 -13.25 0.94 -4.95
CA PHE A 261 -11.80 0.97 -5.14
C PHE A 261 -11.12 1.08 -3.77
N LEU A 262 -10.36 0.06 -3.40
CA LEU A 262 -9.51 0.08 -2.23
C LEU A 262 -8.04 0.18 -2.64
N PHE A 263 -7.35 1.24 -2.18
CA PHE A 263 -5.89 1.33 -2.19
C PHE A 263 -5.37 0.81 -0.86
N TYR A 264 -4.99 -0.48 -0.83
CA TYR A 264 -4.40 -1.13 0.34
C TYR A 264 -2.88 -0.99 0.26
N SER A 265 -2.36 0.02 0.94
CA SER A 265 -0.98 0.46 0.87
C SER A 265 -0.16 -0.08 2.04
N LEU A 266 0.41 -1.27 1.86
CA LEU A 266 1.27 -1.91 2.85
C LEU A 266 2.56 -1.11 3.06
N GLN A 267 3.09 -1.15 4.27
CA GLN A 267 4.38 -0.54 4.56
C GLN A 267 5.55 -1.51 4.43
N GLN A 268 5.27 -2.81 4.40
CA GLN A 268 6.31 -3.85 4.29
C GLN A 268 6.85 -3.97 2.86
N PRO A 269 8.15 -4.29 2.74
CA PRO A 269 9.18 -4.51 3.78
C PRO A 269 10.02 -3.26 4.12
N HIS A 270 9.49 -2.05 4.07
CA HIS A 270 10.19 -0.82 4.46
C HIS A 270 10.63 -0.87 5.94
N VAL A 271 11.68 -0.18 6.27
CA VAL A 271 12.19 -0.03 7.63
C VAL A 271 11.30 0.88 8.51
N PRO A 272 11.35 0.72 9.85
CA PRO A 272 11.97 -0.33 10.64
C PRO A 272 11.23 -1.66 10.45
N ARG A 273 11.97 -2.75 10.35
CA ARG A 273 11.39 -4.07 10.15
C ARG A 273 11.12 -4.71 11.49
N THR A 274 9.87 -4.60 11.91
CA THR A 274 9.36 -5.02 13.23
C THR A 274 8.24 -6.04 13.04
N PRO A 275 8.56 -7.27 12.62
CA PRO A 275 7.53 -8.28 12.40
C PRO A 275 6.76 -8.58 13.69
N HIS A 276 5.47 -8.89 13.58
CA HIS A 276 4.73 -9.43 14.71
C HIS A 276 5.39 -10.74 15.18
N PRO A 277 5.45 -11.04 16.50
CA PRO A 277 6.15 -12.21 17.05
C PRO A 277 5.82 -13.56 16.38
N ARG A 278 4.62 -13.72 15.81
CA ARG A 278 4.25 -14.95 15.06
C ARG A 278 5.03 -15.14 13.75
N PHE A 279 5.67 -14.10 13.24
CA PHE A 279 6.49 -14.17 12.02
C PHE A 279 7.99 -14.18 12.30
N GLU A 280 8.42 -13.84 13.51
CA GLU A 280 9.83 -13.82 13.88
C GLU A 280 10.53 -15.15 13.60
N GLY A 281 11.61 -15.11 12.82
CA GLY A 281 12.41 -16.28 12.45
C GLY A 281 11.77 -17.21 11.41
N THR A 282 10.55 -16.95 10.94
CA THR A 282 9.84 -17.83 9.99
C THR A 282 10.44 -17.83 8.59
N SER A 283 11.15 -16.77 8.21
CA SER A 283 11.83 -16.69 6.92
C SER A 283 13.22 -17.33 6.90
N GLY A 284 13.87 -17.42 8.07
CA GLY A 284 15.29 -17.74 8.19
C GLY A 284 16.23 -16.62 7.69
N MET A 285 15.70 -15.47 7.24
CA MET A 285 16.43 -14.33 6.65
C MET A 285 16.40 -13.08 7.54
N GLY A 286 16.07 -13.24 8.83
CA GLY A 286 15.95 -12.14 9.78
C GLY A 286 14.74 -11.24 9.52
N PRO A 287 14.67 -10.07 10.19
CA PRO A 287 13.49 -9.21 10.19
C PRO A 287 12.99 -8.83 8.79
N ARG A 288 13.89 -8.64 7.80
CA ARG A 288 13.47 -8.31 6.43
C ARG A 288 12.63 -9.40 5.79
N GLY A 289 13.10 -10.64 5.85
CA GLY A 289 12.35 -11.79 5.33
C GLY A 289 11.04 -12.03 6.09
N ASP A 290 11.09 -11.84 7.41
CA ASP A 290 9.94 -12.05 8.29
C ASP A 290 8.80 -11.05 8.00
N VAL A 291 9.10 -9.76 7.77
CA VAL A 291 8.06 -8.78 7.39
C VAL A 291 7.56 -8.96 5.95
N ILE A 292 8.33 -9.61 5.05
CA ILE A 292 7.80 -10.00 3.73
C ILE A 292 6.80 -11.15 3.88
N LYS A 293 7.07 -12.14 4.75
CA LYS A 293 6.09 -13.18 5.09
C LYS A 293 4.83 -12.61 5.75
N GLU A 294 4.99 -11.60 6.59
CA GLU A 294 3.87 -10.87 7.17
C GLU A 294 3.04 -10.14 6.11
N ALA A 295 3.69 -9.50 5.12
CA ALA A 295 3.00 -8.88 3.99
C ALA A 295 2.25 -9.92 3.14
N ASP A 296 2.88 -11.07 2.88
CA ASP A 296 2.23 -12.18 2.16
C ASP A 296 1.00 -12.69 2.92
N TRP A 297 1.07 -12.78 4.25
CA TRP A 297 -0.08 -13.11 5.10
C TRP A 297 -1.19 -12.06 4.98
N CYS A 298 -0.89 -10.75 5.02
CA CYS A 298 -1.87 -9.69 4.82
C CYS A 298 -2.61 -9.82 3.48
N ILE A 299 -1.89 -10.21 2.44
CA ILE A 299 -2.46 -10.44 1.10
C ILE A 299 -3.37 -11.66 1.10
N GLY A 300 -2.99 -12.72 1.82
CA GLY A 300 -3.83 -13.90 2.05
C GLY A 300 -5.14 -13.55 2.77
N GLU A 301 -5.05 -12.81 3.86
CA GLU A 301 -6.20 -12.33 4.64
C GLU A 301 -7.16 -11.47 3.81
N MET A 302 -6.65 -10.64 2.91
CA MET A 302 -7.46 -9.87 1.98
C MET A 302 -8.15 -10.78 0.96
N TYR A 303 -7.43 -11.72 0.37
CA TYR A 303 -7.98 -12.67 -0.58
C TYR A 303 -9.10 -13.51 0.06
N ASP A 304 -8.83 -14.07 1.22
CA ASP A 304 -9.78 -14.93 1.93
C ASP A 304 -11.03 -14.14 2.37
N TYR A 305 -10.88 -12.90 2.84
CA TYR A 305 -12.00 -12.00 3.13
C TYR A 305 -12.90 -11.77 1.90
N LEU A 306 -12.30 -11.50 0.72
CA LEU A 306 -13.06 -11.30 -0.52
C LEU A 306 -13.79 -12.59 -0.95
N GLU A 307 -13.17 -13.76 -0.75
CA GLU A 307 -13.76 -15.06 -1.07
C GLU A 307 -14.90 -15.42 -0.11
N GLU A 308 -14.70 -15.29 1.21
CA GLU A 308 -15.68 -15.58 2.25
C GLU A 308 -16.93 -14.69 2.15
N ASN A 309 -16.77 -13.45 1.72
CA ASN A 309 -17.88 -12.52 1.49
C ASN A 309 -18.54 -12.67 0.11
N GLY A 310 -18.07 -13.60 -0.73
CA GLY A 310 -18.65 -13.88 -2.05
C GLY A 310 -18.46 -12.76 -3.09
N ILE A 311 -17.48 -11.86 -2.86
CA ILE A 311 -17.20 -10.72 -3.75
C ILE A 311 -15.95 -10.89 -4.61
N LEU A 312 -15.15 -11.94 -4.37
CA LEU A 312 -13.90 -12.19 -5.09
C LEU A 312 -14.08 -12.33 -6.61
N GLU A 313 -15.18 -12.97 -7.07
CA GLU A 313 -15.46 -13.17 -8.50
C GLU A 313 -15.70 -11.85 -9.26
N ASN A 314 -16.17 -10.83 -8.55
CA ASN A 314 -16.38 -9.50 -9.10
C ASN A 314 -15.28 -8.51 -8.66
N THR A 315 -14.12 -8.98 -8.24
CA THR A 315 -13.02 -8.12 -7.76
C THR A 315 -11.75 -8.35 -8.59
N ILE A 316 -11.20 -7.25 -9.08
CA ILE A 316 -9.85 -7.21 -9.67
C ILE A 316 -8.86 -6.94 -8.54
N ILE A 317 -7.87 -7.82 -8.37
CA ILE A 317 -6.76 -7.62 -7.45
C ILE A 317 -5.53 -7.27 -8.29
N ILE A 318 -4.86 -6.18 -7.91
CA ILE A 318 -3.59 -5.75 -8.49
C ILE A 318 -2.57 -5.71 -7.37
N ILE A 319 -1.40 -6.35 -7.56
CA ILE A 319 -0.30 -6.33 -6.60
C ILE A 319 0.92 -5.73 -7.28
N SER A 320 1.52 -4.72 -6.64
CA SER A 320 2.79 -4.13 -7.10
C SER A 320 3.55 -3.48 -5.94
N SER A 321 4.71 -2.88 -6.24
CA SER A 321 5.55 -2.16 -5.28
C SER A 321 5.88 -0.76 -5.78
N ASP A 322 6.13 0.17 -4.87
CA ASP A 322 6.44 1.57 -5.23
C ASP A 322 7.86 1.79 -5.77
N ASN A 323 8.78 0.92 -5.43
CA ASN A 323 10.13 0.85 -5.98
C ASN A 323 10.77 -0.50 -5.68
N GLY A 324 11.95 -0.72 -6.23
CA GLY A 324 12.72 -1.92 -5.97
C GLY A 324 13.32 -2.01 -4.57
N PRO A 325 14.03 -3.09 -4.24
CA PRO A 325 14.42 -3.44 -2.90
C PRO A 325 15.57 -2.57 -2.37
N VAL A 326 15.65 -2.51 -1.03
CA VAL A 326 16.80 -2.01 -0.29
C VAL A 326 17.07 -2.92 0.90
N LEU A 327 18.34 -3.18 1.18
CA LEU A 327 18.74 -3.98 2.35
C LEU A 327 19.06 -3.08 3.55
N ASN A 328 19.97 -2.14 3.39
CA ASN A 328 20.40 -1.23 4.45
C ASN A 328 19.78 0.16 4.25
N ASP A 329 18.77 0.51 5.03
CA ASP A 329 18.06 1.79 4.95
C ASP A 329 17.83 2.39 6.36
N GLY A 330 18.93 2.64 7.07
CA GLY A 330 18.95 3.42 8.31
C GLY A 330 18.97 2.64 9.61
N TYR A 331 18.81 1.32 9.60
CA TYR A 331 18.88 0.49 10.80
C TYR A 331 19.83 -0.70 10.64
N TYR A 332 20.35 -1.20 11.78
CA TYR A 332 21.06 -2.48 11.86
C TYR A 332 20.02 -3.56 12.20
N ASP A 333 19.50 -4.22 11.19
CA ASP A 333 18.46 -5.25 11.28
C ASP A 333 18.89 -6.59 10.66
N ASP A 334 20.20 -6.76 10.45
CA ASP A 334 20.82 -7.96 9.86
C ASP A 334 20.33 -8.29 8.43
N ALA A 335 19.72 -7.33 7.72
CA ALA A 335 19.13 -7.58 6.39
C ALA A 335 20.17 -8.00 5.34
N VAL A 336 21.44 -7.60 5.50
CA VAL A 336 22.55 -8.01 4.65
C VAL A 336 23.14 -9.33 5.17
N GLU A 337 23.38 -9.42 6.46
CA GLU A 337 24.07 -10.54 7.11
C GLU A 337 23.25 -11.83 7.07
N LYS A 338 21.93 -11.73 7.15
CA LYS A 338 21.01 -12.88 7.14
C LYS A 338 20.36 -13.15 5.78
N LEU A 339 20.76 -12.44 4.73
CA LEU A 339 20.19 -12.58 3.40
C LEU A 339 20.38 -13.99 2.81
N GLY A 340 21.51 -14.64 3.12
CA GLY A 340 21.86 -15.93 2.54
C GLY A 340 22.02 -15.85 1.02
N ASP A 341 21.46 -16.84 0.32
CA ASP A 341 21.45 -16.92 -1.15
C ASP A 341 20.28 -16.18 -1.79
N HIS A 342 19.46 -15.50 -0.99
CA HIS A 342 18.31 -14.76 -1.52
C HIS A 342 18.77 -13.52 -2.31
N THR A 343 18.11 -13.27 -3.43
CA THR A 343 18.40 -12.14 -4.32
C THR A 343 17.18 -11.24 -4.46
N PRO A 344 17.01 -10.21 -3.61
CA PRO A 344 15.81 -9.35 -3.61
C PRO A 344 15.52 -8.67 -4.95
N ALA A 345 16.58 -8.35 -5.70
CA ALA A 345 16.49 -7.78 -7.05
C ALA A 345 16.43 -8.85 -8.16
N GLY A 346 16.53 -10.13 -7.81
CA GLY A 346 16.74 -11.20 -8.78
C GLY A 346 18.05 -10.99 -9.54
N ASN A 347 18.03 -11.16 -10.85
CA ASN A 347 19.19 -10.95 -11.73
C ASN A 347 19.36 -9.49 -12.17
N LEU A 348 18.57 -8.56 -11.64
CA LEU A 348 18.59 -7.17 -12.03
C LEU A 348 19.65 -6.39 -11.21
N ARG A 349 20.26 -5.39 -11.86
CA ARG A 349 21.23 -4.53 -11.19
C ARG A 349 20.53 -3.40 -10.42
N GLY A 350 21.03 -3.07 -9.24
CA GLY A 350 20.60 -1.92 -8.43
C GLY A 350 19.51 -2.27 -7.44
N GLY A 351 18.66 -1.30 -7.14
CA GLY A 351 17.59 -1.31 -6.16
C GLY A 351 17.08 0.09 -5.94
N LYS A 352 16.36 0.32 -4.83
CA LYS A 352 15.90 1.67 -4.40
C LYS A 352 17.01 2.71 -4.53
N TYR A 353 16.67 3.94 -4.91
CA TYR A 353 17.58 5.07 -5.15
C TYR A 353 18.50 4.94 -6.38
N SER A 354 18.48 3.83 -7.11
CA SER A 354 19.39 3.64 -8.24
C SER A 354 18.73 3.94 -9.58
N LEU A 355 19.56 4.27 -10.58
CA LEU A 355 19.14 4.44 -11.98
C LEU A 355 19.05 3.11 -12.75
N TYR A 356 19.40 2.00 -12.08
CA TYR A 356 19.40 0.69 -12.71
C TYR A 356 18.04 0.01 -12.65
N GLU A 357 17.88 -1.01 -13.45
CA GLU A 357 16.65 -1.77 -13.68
C GLU A 357 15.92 -2.14 -12.38
N ALA A 358 16.62 -2.69 -11.39
CA ALA A 358 16.03 -3.10 -10.13
C ALA A 358 15.52 -1.95 -9.26
N GLY A 359 15.80 -0.69 -9.61
CA GLY A 359 15.24 0.47 -8.92
C GLY A 359 13.75 0.65 -9.21
N THR A 360 13.31 0.30 -10.41
CA THR A 360 11.95 0.54 -10.90
C THR A 360 11.24 -0.72 -11.37
N ARG A 361 11.95 -1.78 -11.78
CA ARG A 361 11.32 -3.04 -12.16
C ARG A 361 10.92 -3.81 -10.90
N VAL A 362 9.63 -3.97 -10.73
CA VAL A 362 8.99 -4.50 -9.51
C VAL A 362 8.00 -5.61 -9.87
N PRO A 363 7.58 -6.44 -8.90
CA PRO A 363 6.48 -7.37 -9.14
C PRO A 363 5.24 -6.62 -9.61
N PHE A 364 4.57 -7.14 -10.63
CA PHE A 364 3.29 -6.63 -11.11
C PHE A 364 2.39 -7.81 -11.48
N ILE A 365 1.31 -7.96 -10.72
CA ILE A 365 0.39 -9.09 -10.83
C ILE A 365 -1.02 -8.54 -10.93
N THR A 366 -1.82 -9.08 -11.86
CA THR A 366 -3.24 -8.76 -11.97
C THR A 366 -4.06 -10.04 -11.95
N TYR A 367 -5.06 -10.10 -11.10
CA TYR A 367 -5.92 -11.24 -10.91
C TYR A 367 -7.40 -10.82 -11.01
N TRP A 368 -8.20 -11.65 -11.68
CA TRP A 368 -9.66 -11.55 -11.67
C TRP A 368 -10.25 -12.95 -11.86
N LYS A 369 -10.81 -13.51 -10.79
CA LYS A 369 -11.30 -14.89 -10.74
C LYS A 369 -12.26 -15.20 -11.89
N GLY A 370 -11.93 -16.22 -12.69
CA GLY A 370 -12.76 -16.68 -13.81
C GLY A 370 -12.87 -15.75 -15.02
N LYS A 371 -12.23 -14.56 -14.99
CA LYS A 371 -12.23 -13.59 -16.11
C LYS A 371 -10.85 -13.48 -16.77
N ILE A 372 -9.77 -13.42 -15.99
CA ILE A 372 -8.40 -13.43 -16.48
C ILE A 372 -7.92 -14.88 -16.54
N LYS A 373 -7.34 -15.27 -17.67
CA LYS A 373 -6.69 -16.58 -17.81
C LYS A 373 -5.27 -16.48 -17.22
N PRO A 374 -4.86 -17.46 -16.41
CA PRO A 374 -3.50 -17.51 -15.86
C PRO A 374 -2.45 -17.50 -16.98
N GLN A 375 -1.49 -16.59 -16.89
CA GLN A 375 -0.37 -16.49 -17.84
C GLN A 375 0.80 -15.68 -17.27
N VAL A 376 1.96 -15.87 -17.88
CA VAL A 376 3.10 -14.97 -17.75
C VAL A 376 3.15 -14.08 -18.98
N SER A 377 3.26 -12.77 -18.77
CA SER A 377 3.33 -11.79 -19.87
C SER A 377 4.64 -11.01 -19.79
N ASP A 378 5.27 -10.82 -20.95
CA ASP A 378 6.45 -9.96 -21.13
C ASP A 378 6.10 -8.55 -21.65
N GLU A 379 4.82 -8.24 -21.75
CA GLU A 379 4.37 -6.89 -22.06
C GLU A 379 4.79 -5.91 -20.96
N VAL A 380 5.15 -4.70 -21.39
CA VAL A 380 5.54 -3.63 -20.47
C VAL A 380 4.29 -2.99 -19.86
N VAL A 381 4.24 -3.00 -18.54
CA VAL A 381 3.20 -2.29 -17.76
C VAL A 381 3.87 -1.30 -16.81
N THR A 382 3.27 -0.12 -16.67
CA THR A 382 3.78 0.93 -15.79
C THR A 382 2.66 1.40 -14.84
N GLN A 383 3.09 1.89 -13.69
CA GLN A 383 2.22 2.53 -12.71
C GLN A 383 2.01 4.00 -13.06
#